data_4c409c85b6d726e1309107cbc90d2db5
#
_entry.id   4c409c85b6d726e1309107cbc90d2db5
#
_cell.length_a   1.000
_cell.length_b   1.000
_cell.length_c   1.000
_cell.angle_alpha   90.00
_cell.angle_beta   90.00
_cell.angle_gamma   90.00
#
_symmetry.space_group_name_H-M   'P 1'
#
loop_
_entity.id
_entity.type
_entity.pdbx_description
1 polymer ?
#
loop_
_entity_poly.entity_id
_entity_poly.type
_entity_poly.pdbx_seq_one_letter_code
_entity_poly.pdbx_strand_id
1 'polypeptide(L)'
;MRTKSRFSEAEREAVYRAIFERRDVRRNFLRRPIPDAVMRRLLTAAHHAGSVGFMQPWDFVVIRNHGTKRTVKDLFIDANTKASARYAGAKGALYRGLKLEGIEEAPINLCVTCSRRRGGSSVLGRSTVRATDLYSTCCAVQNLWLAARAEGIGVGWVSILDHEKLKRVIGVPKSVTVLAYLCLGYVSKFEAQPDLETAGWRSRIPVGRLIHEESWGNRIQDKRGDGDAHHQGLHKNRGRGKNQTGRRTTSVERQSAGRSLRHDR
;
A
#
# COMPACT_ATOMS: atom_id res chain seq x y z
N MET A 1 22.16 -18.20 17.61
CA MET A 1 22.15 -16.71 17.48
C MET A 1 21.14 -16.13 18.45
N ARG A 2 21.54 -15.35 19.45
CA ARG A 2 20.57 -14.63 20.32
C ARG A 2 19.87 -13.57 19.46
N THR A 3 18.59 -13.71 19.22
CA THR A 3 17.77 -12.67 18.61
C THR A 3 17.79 -11.43 19.52
N LYS A 4 18.27 -10.30 19.00
CA LYS A 4 18.17 -9.04 19.73
C LYS A 4 16.69 -8.75 19.96
N SER A 5 16.30 -8.46 21.19
CA SER A 5 14.90 -8.17 21.55
C SER A 5 14.35 -6.88 20.93
N ARG A 6 15.23 -6.00 20.46
CA ARG A 6 14.89 -4.70 19.85
C ARG A 6 15.64 -4.49 18.54
N PHE A 7 14.93 -4.03 17.52
CA PHE A 7 15.52 -3.61 16.26
C PHE A 7 16.37 -2.35 16.43
N SER A 8 17.39 -2.20 15.61
CA SER A 8 18.13 -0.95 15.47
C SER A 8 17.20 0.18 15.01
N GLU A 9 17.63 1.42 15.17
CA GLU A 9 16.85 2.58 14.74
C GLU A 9 16.54 2.54 13.24
N ALA A 10 17.55 2.27 12.41
CA ALA A 10 17.38 2.17 10.96
C ALA A 10 16.39 1.06 10.53
N GLU A 11 16.43 -0.09 11.22
CA GLU A 11 15.47 -1.17 10.96
C GLU A 11 14.04 -0.77 11.35
N ARG A 12 13.86 -0.08 12.48
CA ARG A 12 12.56 0.45 12.91
C ARG A 12 12.03 1.49 11.93
N GLU A 13 12.86 2.45 11.51
CA GLU A 13 12.50 3.46 10.51
C GLU A 13 12.08 2.82 9.19
N ALA A 14 12.78 1.78 8.73
CA ALA A 14 12.43 1.06 7.51
C ALA A 14 11.04 0.41 7.61
N VAL A 15 10.71 -0.20 8.75
CA VAL A 15 9.38 -0.79 8.99
C VAL A 15 8.29 0.28 8.98
N TYR A 16 8.46 1.36 9.74
CA TYR A 16 7.47 2.45 9.77
C TYR A 16 7.32 3.12 8.41
N ARG A 17 8.40 3.31 7.67
CA ARG A 17 8.35 3.84 6.30
C ARG A 17 7.53 2.95 5.38
N ALA A 18 7.71 1.63 5.45
CA ALA A 18 6.90 0.71 4.66
C ALA A 18 5.41 0.82 5.00
N ILE A 19 5.06 0.96 6.27
CA ILE A 19 3.68 1.11 6.75
C ILE A 19 3.07 2.44 6.29
N PHE A 20 3.78 3.55 6.49
CA PHE A 20 3.24 4.90 6.26
C PHE A 20 3.21 5.29 4.78
N GLU A 21 4.20 4.83 4.00
CA GLU A 21 4.30 5.15 2.58
C GLU A 21 3.65 4.11 1.66
N ARG A 22 3.09 3.01 2.19
CA ARG A 22 2.31 2.06 1.38
C ARG A 22 1.10 2.76 0.78
N ARG A 23 0.85 2.49 -0.49
CA ARG A 23 -0.32 3.00 -1.23
C ARG A 23 -1.07 1.85 -1.89
N ASP A 24 -2.37 2.04 -2.08
CA ASP A 24 -3.19 1.22 -2.95
C ASP A 24 -2.95 1.70 -4.39
N VAL A 25 -2.18 0.92 -5.15
CA VAL A 25 -1.67 1.32 -6.47
C VAL A 25 -2.60 0.80 -7.57
N ARG A 26 -3.09 1.70 -8.42
CA ARG A 26 -3.99 1.39 -9.55
C ARG A 26 -3.49 1.94 -10.89
N ARG A 27 -2.36 2.64 -10.86
CA ARG A 27 -1.71 3.27 -12.03
C ARG A 27 -0.20 3.26 -11.85
N ASN A 28 0.52 3.73 -12.84
CA ASN A 28 1.98 3.85 -12.83
C ASN A 28 2.73 2.50 -12.81
N PHE A 29 2.05 1.39 -13.10
CA PHE A 29 2.73 0.11 -13.24
C PHE A 29 3.69 0.12 -14.42
N LEU A 30 4.90 -0.38 -14.18
CA LEU A 30 5.91 -0.60 -15.22
C LEU A 30 5.71 -1.98 -15.85
N ARG A 31 6.01 -2.11 -17.13
CA ARG A 31 6.02 -3.42 -17.84
C ARG A 31 7.16 -4.35 -17.40
N ARG A 32 7.94 -3.93 -16.39
CA ARG A 32 9.03 -4.70 -15.83
C ARG A 32 8.48 -5.95 -15.12
N PRO A 33 8.96 -7.16 -15.48
CA PRO A 33 8.52 -8.38 -14.83
C PRO A 33 9.00 -8.43 -13.37
N ILE A 34 8.21 -9.07 -12.49
CA ILE A 34 8.62 -9.39 -11.13
C ILE A 34 9.33 -10.75 -11.19
N PRO A 35 10.64 -10.84 -10.82
CA PRO A 35 11.36 -12.10 -10.79
C PRO A 35 10.71 -13.11 -9.84
N ASP A 36 10.77 -14.40 -10.16
CA ASP A 36 10.17 -15.46 -9.33
C ASP A 36 10.75 -15.49 -7.91
N ALA A 37 12.04 -15.19 -7.75
CA ALA A 37 12.68 -15.10 -6.45
C ALA A 37 12.06 -13.97 -5.58
N VAL A 38 11.74 -12.82 -6.18
CA VAL A 38 11.04 -11.73 -5.50
C VAL A 38 9.63 -12.14 -5.14
N MET A 39 8.89 -12.69 -6.10
CA MET A 39 7.53 -13.19 -5.85
C MET A 39 7.50 -14.21 -4.72
N ARG A 40 8.46 -15.13 -4.69
CA ARG A 40 8.59 -16.12 -3.60
C ARG A 40 8.82 -15.44 -2.25
N ARG A 41 9.67 -14.40 -2.16
CA ARG A 41 9.87 -13.64 -0.91
C ARG A 41 8.58 -12.97 -0.44
N LEU A 42 7.80 -12.38 -1.36
CA LEU A 42 6.52 -11.75 -1.03
C LEU A 42 5.51 -12.77 -0.47
N LEU A 43 5.40 -13.93 -1.12
CA LEU A 43 4.51 -15.01 -0.67
C LEU A 43 4.98 -15.60 0.66
N THR A 44 6.29 -15.72 0.87
CA THR A 44 6.86 -16.14 2.15
C THR A 44 6.54 -15.15 3.26
N ALA A 45 6.68 -13.83 3.01
CA ALA A 45 6.29 -12.79 3.96
C ALA A 45 4.80 -12.88 4.31
N ALA A 46 3.94 -13.08 3.32
CA ALA A 46 2.51 -13.32 3.55
C ALA A 46 2.28 -14.55 4.43
N HIS A 47 3.00 -15.64 4.17
CA HIS A 47 2.85 -16.90 4.91
C HIS A 47 3.31 -16.81 6.37
N HIS A 48 4.17 -15.84 6.72
CA HIS A 48 4.58 -15.56 8.10
C HIS A 48 3.59 -14.69 8.87
N ALA A 49 2.40 -14.43 8.34
CA ALA A 49 1.36 -13.76 9.08
C ALA A 49 0.87 -14.60 10.28
N GLY A 50 0.50 -13.92 11.36
CA GLY A 50 -0.18 -14.57 12.46
C GLY A 50 -1.54 -15.13 12.03
N SER A 51 -1.88 -16.32 12.52
CA SER A 51 -3.20 -16.91 12.30
C SER A 51 -3.74 -17.58 13.57
N VAL A 52 -5.02 -17.41 13.81
CA VAL A 52 -5.70 -18.00 14.97
C VAL A 52 -5.57 -19.53 14.89
N GLY A 53 -5.18 -20.15 16.02
CA GLY A 53 -4.92 -21.59 16.08
C GLY A 53 -3.87 -22.09 15.11
N PHE A 54 -2.99 -21.21 14.62
CA PHE A 54 -1.96 -21.50 13.61
C PHE A 54 -2.51 -22.18 12.35
N MET A 55 -3.75 -21.87 11.96
CA MET A 55 -4.48 -22.55 10.90
C MET A 55 -4.01 -22.22 9.47
N GLN A 56 -3.35 -21.07 9.27
CA GLN A 56 -2.80 -20.65 7.97
C GLN A 56 -3.81 -20.82 6.81
N PRO A 57 -4.96 -20.17 6.85
CA PRO A 57 -6.12 -20.53 6.02
C PRO A 57 -6.03 -20.04 4.57
N TRP A 58 -4.95 -19.38 4.21
CA TRP A 58 -4.74 -18.75 2.90
C TRP A 58 -4.18 -19.69 1.85
N ASP A 59 -4.58 -19.47 0.60
CA ASP A 59 -3.92 -19.95 -0.60
C ASP A 59 -3.73 -18.79 -1.58
N PHE A 60 -2.78 -18.94 -2.51
CA PHE A 60 -2.37 -17.89 -3.44
C PHE A 60 -2.45 -18.40 -4.88
N VAL A 61 -3.28 -17.77 -5.71
CA VAL A 61 -3.35 -18.04 -7.15
C VAL A 61 -2.65 -16.92 -7.90
N VAL A 62 -1.49 -17.21 -8.48
CA VAL A 62 -0.68 -16.24 -9.24
C VAL A 62 -1.11 -16.25 -10.69
N ILE A 63 -1.54 -15.09 -11.20
CA ILE A 63 -2.12 -14.93 -12.54
C ILE A 63 -1.19 -14.06 -13.38
N ARG A 64 -0.59 -14.65 -14.42
CA ARG A 64 0.28 -13.96 -15.40
C ARG A 64 -0.33 -13.93 -16.80
N ASN A 65 -1.26 -14.83 -17.08
CA ASN A 65 -1.87 -14.98 -18.39
C ASN A 65 -2.74 -13.75 -18.76
N HIS A 66 -2.47 -13.13 -19.90
CA HIS A 66 -3.18 -11.95 -20.35
C HIS A 66 -4.66 -12.21 -20.62
N GLY A 67 -5.00 -13.36 -21.19
CA GLY A 67 -6.40 -13.76 -21.46
C GLY A 67 -7.20 -13.84 -20.15
N THR A 68 -6.64 -14.50 -19.13
CA THR A 68 -7.27 -14.57 -17.80
C THR A 68 -7.45 -13.17 -17.19
N LYS A 69 -6.42 -12.31 -17.25
CA LYS A 69 -6.52 -10.93 -16.74
C LYS A 69 -7.61 -10.12 -17.48
N ARG A 70 -7.70 -10.25 -18.80
CA ARG A 70 -8.75 -9.61 -19.61
C ARG A 70 -10.14 -10.07 -19.18
N THR A 71 -10.35 -11.37 -19.03
CA THR A 71 -11.64 -11.90 -18.53
C THR A 71 -11.99 -11.33 -17.15
N VAL A 72 -11.00 -11.22 -16.24
CA VAL A 72 -11.25 -10.60 -14.92
C VAL A 72 -11.52 -9.10 -15.04
N LYS A 73 -10.89 -8.42 -16.00
CA LYS A 73 -11.19 -7.01 -16.30
C LYS A 73 -12.64 -6.82 -16.74
N ASP A 74 -13.16 -7.73 -17.57
CA ASP A 74 -14.57 -7.68 -18.01
C ASP A 74 -15.51 -7.86 -16.80
N LEU A 75 -15.17 -8.77 -15.86
CA LEU A 75 -15.93 -8.91 -14.61
C LEU A 75 -15.91 -7.64 -13.76
N PHE A 76 -14.77 -6.94 -13.73
CA PHE A 76 -14.66 -5.65 -13.06
C PHE A 76 -15.55 -4.61 -13.73
N ILE A 77 -15.52 -4.50 -15.06
CA ILE A 77 -16.34 -3.53 -15.82
C ILE A 77 -17.83 -3.73 -15.50
N ASP A 78 -18.31 -4.98 -15.54
CA ASP A 78 -19.70 -5.32 -15.21
C ASP A 78 -20.06 -4.88 -13.78
N ALA A 79 -19.22 -5.25 -12.81
CA ALA A 79 -19.45 -4.92 -11.40
C ALA A 79 -19.36 -3.40 -11.14
N ASN A 80 -18.41 -2.72 -11.77
CA ASN A 80 -18.20 -1.29 -11.63
C ASN A 80 -19.35 -0.47 -12.24
N THR A 81 -19.91 -0.89 -13.36
CA THR A 81 -21.10 -0.29 -13.95
C THR A 81 -22.28 -0.31 -12.97
N LYS A 82 -22.53 -1.46 -12.34
CA LYS A 82 -23.59 -1.61 -11.33
C LYS A 82 -23.28 -0.78 -10.07
N ALA A 83 -22.03 -0.73 -9.64
CA ALA A 83 -21.63 0.08 -8.49
C ALA A 83 -21.77 1.59 -8.76
N SER A 84 -21.39 2.04 -9.96
CA SER A 84 -21.49 3.44 -10.39
C SER A 84 -22.95 3.95 -10.38
N ALA A 85 -23.91 3.11 -10.76
CA ALA A 85 -25.33 3.46 -10.76
C ALA A 85 -25.89 3.82 -9.36
N ARG A 86 -25.18 3.46 -8.28
CA ARG A 86 -25.57 3.81 -6.91
C ARG A 86 -25.24 5.24 -6.51
N TYR A 87 -24.51 5.98 -7.35
CA TYR A 87 -24.05 7.32 -7.05
C TYR A 87 -24.62 8.30 -8.08
N ALA A 88 -25.32 9.35 -7.61
CA ALA A 88 -25.90 10.40 -8.43
C ALA A 88 -25.17 11.76 -8.20
N GLY A 89 -25.48 12.74 -9.04
CA GLY A 89 -25.00 14.12 -8.91
C GLY A 89 -23.47 14.22 -8.86
N ALA A 90 -22.96 15.14 -8.06
CA ALA A 90 -21.54 15.41 -7.92
C ALA A 90 -20.74 14.17 -7.47
N LYS A 91 -21.32 13.36 -6.55
CA LYS A 91 -20.67 12.14 -6.07
C LYS A 91 -20.58 11.06 -7.17
N GLY A 92 -21.57 11.00 -8.05
CA GLY A 92 -21.55 10.13 -9.22
C GLY A 92 -20.49 10.56 -10.24
N ALA A 93 -20.35 11.86 -10.49
CA ALA A 93 -19.30 12.41 -11.33
C ALA A 93 -17.89 12.08 -10.75
N LEU A 94 -17.72 12.31 -9.46
CA LEU A 94 -16.48 11.96 -8.75
C LEU A 94 -16.16 10.46 -8.87
N TYR A 95 -17.13 9.57 -8.61
CA TYR A 95 -16.94 8.13 -8.72
C TYR A 95 -16.44 7.72 -10.11
N ARG A 96 -17.06 8.24 -11.17
CA ARG A 96 -16.67 7.94 -12.56
C ARG A 96 -15.27 8.41 -12.92
N GLY A 97 -14.74 9.42 -12.23
CA GLY A 97 -13.37 9.91 -12.39
C GLY A 97 -12.31 9.08 -11.68
N LEU A 98 -12.70 8.15 -10.78
CA LEU A 98 -11.75 7.36 -10.02
C LEU A 98 -11.14 6.24 -10.88
N LYS A 99 -9.83 6.05 -10.81
CA LYS A 99 -9.15 4.83 -11.26
C LYS A 99 -9.25 3.79 -10.15
N LEU A 100 -9.98 2.70 -10.37
CA LEU A 100 -10.35 1.74 -9.32
C LEU A 100 -9.70 0.35 -9.49
N GLU A 101 -8.89 0.15 -10.52
CA GLU A 101 -8.18 -1.11 -10.78
C GLU A 101 -6.90 -0.88 -11.59
N GLY A 102 -6.06 -1.90 -11.72
CA GLY A 102 -4.87 -1.96 -12.54
C GLY A 102 -4.65 -3.39 -13.08
N ILE A 103 -5.74 -4.09 -13.44
CA ILE A 103 -5.75 -5.53 -13.72
C ILE A 103 -4.86 -5.88 -14.92
N GLU A 104 -4.99 -5.14 -16.01
CA GLU A 104 -4.21 -5.42 -17.23
C GLU A 104 -2.84 -4.77 -17.19
N GLU A 105 -2.73 -3.59 -16.55
CA GLU A 105 -1.48 -2.82 -16.45
C GLU A 105 -0.43 -3.50 -15.56
N ALA A 106 -0.89 -4.16 -14.48
CA ALA A 106 0.01 -4.87 -13.60
C ALA A 106 0.57 -6.15 -14.25
N PRO A 107 1.87 -6.42 -14.18
CA PRO A 107 2.47 -7.64 -14.76
C PRO A 107 1.94 -8.92 -14.12
N ILE A 108 1.62 -8.88 -12.83
CA ILE A 108 1.08 -10.04 -12.07
C ILE A 108 -0.20 -9.63 -11.37
N ASN A 109 -1.21 -10.51 -11.41
CA ASN A 109 -2.33 -10.44 -10.49
C ASN A 109 -2.28 -11.64 -9.53
N LEU A 110 -2.76 -11.42 -8.31
CA LEU A 110 -2.74 -12.42 -7.25
C LEU A 110 -4.12 -12.52 -6.63
N CYS A 111 -4.76 -13.67 -6.73
CA CYS A 111 -5.96 -13.94 -5.96
C CYS A 111 -5.57 -14.63 -4.64
N VAL A 112 -5.93 -14.00 -3.53
CA VAL A 112 -5.76 -14.58 -2.19
C VAL A 112 -7.08 -15.18 -1.77
N THR A 113 -7.07 -16.46 -1.44
CA THR A 113 -8.26 -17.21 -1.02
C THR A 113 -8.14 -17.63 0.43
N CYS A 114 -9.26 -17.99 1.03
CA CYS A 114 -9.37 -18.48 2.40
C CYS A 114 -10.11 -19.81 2.42
N SER A 115 -9.40 -20.88 2.81
CA SER A 115 -10.00 -22.18 3.07
C SER A 115 -10.59 -22.22 4.49
N ARG A 116 -11.89 -22.05 4.59
CA ARG A 116 -12.62 -22.00 5.87
C ARG A 116 -12.62 -23.34 6.64
N ARG A 117 -12.16 -24.40 6.02
CA ARG A 117 -12.05 -25.74 6.62
C ARG A 117 -10.63 -26.13 7.00
N ARG A 118 -9.63 -25.27 6.70
CA ARG A 118 -8.25 -25.57 7.06
C ARG A 118 -8.08 -25.65 8.58
N GLY A 119 -7.30 -26.63 9.04
CA GLY A 119 -7.14 -26.91 10.47
C GLY A 119 -8.25 -27.77 11.07
N GLY A 120 -9.27 -28.17 10.28
CA GLY A 120 -10.35 -29.07 10.74
C GLY A 120 -11.43 -28.40 11.58
N SER A 121 -12.17 -29.19 12.31
CA SER A 121 -13.29 -28.72 13.17
C SER A 121 -12.83 -28.09 14.48
N SER A 122 -11.67 -28.46 14.99
CA SER A 122 -11.18 -28.14 16.34
C SER A 122 -10.03 -27.13 16.33
N VAL A 123 -10.13 -26.08 15.53
CA VAL A 123 -9.12 -25.00 15.54
C VAL A 123 -9.24 -24.18 16.81
N LEU A 124 -8.13 -24.08 17.55
CA LEU A 124 -8.03 -23.29 18.79
C LEU A 124 -8.47 -21.83 18.54
N GLY A 125 -9.40 -21.33 19.35
CA GLY A 125 -9.91 -19.94 19.29
C GLY A 125 -10.95 -19.67 18.19
N ARG A 126 -11.30 -20.65 17.33
CA ARG A 126 -12.28 -20.47 16.26
C ARG A 126 -13.73 -20.67 16.69
N SER A 127 -13.96 -21.44 17.76
CA SER A 127 -15.30 -21.78 18.23
C SER A 127 -16.11 -20.54 18.60
N THR A 128 -15.49 -19.54 19.22
CA THR A 128 -16.11 -18.31 19.67
C THR A 128 -16.32 -17.30 18.52
N VAL A 129 -15.30 -17.14 17.67
CA VAL A 129 -15.36 -16.19 16.55
C VAL A 129 -15.05 -16.90 15.24
N ARG A 130 -16.12 -17.24 14.51
CA ARG A 130 -16.02 -18.06 13.28
C ARG A 130 -15.28 -17.37 12.11
N ALA A 131 -15.16 -16.04 12.15
CA ALA A 131 -14.53 -15.27 11.07
C ALA A 131 -13.00 -15.12 11.22
N THR A 132 -12.40 -15.75 12.24
CA THR A 132 -10.95 -15.64 12.49
C THR A 132 -10.07 -16.15 11.36
N ASP A 133 -10.59 -17.05 10.53
CA ASP A 133 -9.92 -17.48 9.29
C ASP A 133 -9.80 -16.34 8.27
N LEU A 134 -10.86 -15.56 8.07
CA LEU A 134 -10.83 -14.38 7.20
C LEU A 134 -9.89 -13.30 7.77
N TYR A 135 -9.97 -13.03 9.07
CA TYR A 135 -9.08 -12.06 9.74
C TYR A 135 -7.62 -12.46 9.60
N SER A 136 -7.30 -13.74 9.82
CA SER A 136 -5.95 -14.28 9.62
C SER A 136 -5.49 -14.12 8.17
N THR A 137 -6.36 -14.36 7.19
CA THR A 137 -6.03 -14.17 5.78
C THR A 137 -5.80 -12.69 5.43
N CYS A 138 -6.53 -11.76 6.06
CA CYS A 138 -6.26 -10.32 5.92
C CYS A 138 -4.87 -9.94 6.43
N CYS A 139 -4.38 -10.55 7.52
CA CYS A 139 -3.02 -10.35 8.01
C CYS A 139 -1.98 -10.80 6.98
N ALA A 140 -2.21 -11.93 6.28
CA ALA A 140 -1.33 -12.38 5.22
C ALA A 140 -1.29 -11.40 4.02
N VAL A 141 -2.44 -10.85 3.63
CA VAL A 141 -2.51 -9.78 2.61
C VAL A 141 -1.71 -8.56 3.04
N GLN A 142 -1.86 -8.11 4.28
CA GLN A 142 -1.15 -6.94 4.79
C GLN A 142 0.37 -7.17 4.83
N ASN A 143 0.83 -8.34 5.29
CA ASN A 143 2.26 -8.68 5.27
C ASN A 143 2.85 -8.65 3.86
N LEU A 144 2.14 -9.26 2.89
CA LEU A 144 2.53 -9.19 1.48
C LEU A 144 2.65 -7.76 0.99
N TRP A 145 1.70 -6.91 1.35
CA TRP A 145 1.66 -5.52 0.89
C TRP A 145 2.83 -4.70 1.43
N LEU A 146 3.18 -4.88 2.71
CA LEU A 146 4.33 -4.22 3.32
C LEU A 146 5.66 -4.72 2.72
N ALA A 147 5.80 -6.04 2.53
CA ALA A 147 6.95 -6.61 1.87
C ALA A 147 7.10 -6.11 0.43
N ALA A 148 6.01 -6.04 -0.33
CA ALA A 148 5.99 -5.51 -1.68
C ALA A 148 6.44 -4.04 -1.71
N ARG A 149 5.97 -3.21 -0.76
CA ARG A 149 6.41 -1.80 -0.63
C ARG A 149 7.91 -1.71 -0.37
N ALA A 150 8.47 -2.58 0.45
CA ALA A 150 9.91 -2.63 0.71
C ALA A 150 10.73 -3.01 -0.52
N GLU A 151 10.19 -3.86 -1.41
CA GLU A 151 10.80 -4.27 -2.69
C GLU A 151 10.54 -3.26 -3.83
N GLY A 152 9.86 -2.13 -3.57
CA GLY A 152 9.49 -1.15 -4.60
C GLY A 152 8.35 -1.60 -5.51
N ILE A 153 7.57 -2.59 -5.08
CA ILE A 153 6.42 -3.13 -5.82
C ILE A 153 5.14 -2.50 -5.29
N GLY A 154 4.37 -1.90 -6.20
CA GLY A 154 3.01 -1.44 -5.95
C GLY A 154 2.04 -2.61 -5.90
N VAL A 155 1.09 -2.52 -4.95
CA VAL A 155 -0.02 -3.46 -4.85
C VAL A 155 -1.32 -2.68 -4.84
N GLY A 156 -2.27 -3.08 -5.70
CA GLY A 156 -3.62 -2.54 -5.74
C GLY A 156 -4.65 -3.61 -5.41
N TRP A 157 -5.58 -3.33 -4.49
CA TRP A 157 -6.66 -4.24 -4.14
C TRP A 157 -7.92 -3.91 -4.96
N VAL A 158 -8.35 -4.85 -5.81
CA VAL A 158 -9.58 -4.74 -6.59
C VAL A 158 -10.70 -5.50 -5.88
N SER A 159 -11.61 -4.77 -5.25
CA SER A 159 -12.75 -5.35 -4.52
C SER A 159 -14.06 -5.33 -5.31
N ILE A 160 -14.12 -4.58 -6.42
CA ILE A 160 -15.31 -4.46 -7.27
C ILE A 160 -15.31 -5.61 -8.27
N LEU A 161 -15.58 -6.81 -7.78
CA LEU A 161 -15.60 -8.06 -8.54
C LEU A 161 -16.72 -8.97 -8.03
N ASP A 162 -17.35 -9.70 -8.97
CA ASP A 162 -18.21 -10.82 -8.62
C ASP A 162 -17.32 -12.04 -8.30
N HIS A 163 -17.21 -12.37 -7.02
CA HIS A 163 -16.34 -13.44 -6.55
C HIS A 163 -16.74 -14.82 -7.07
N GLU A 164 -18.04 -15.09 -7.29
CA GLU A 164 -18.48 -16.38 -7.81
C GLU A 164 -18.13 -16.54 -9.30
N LYS A 165 -18.24 -15.47 -10.08
CA LYS A 165 -17.75 -15.45 -11.45
C LYS A 165 -16.22 -15.58 -11.49
N LEU A 166 -15.50 -14.86 -10.63
CA LEU A 166 -14.05 -14.92 -10.53
C LEU A 166 -13.56 -16.35 -10.22
N LYS A 167 -14.20 -17.03 -9.24
CA LYS A 167 -13.89 -18.44 -8.93
C LYS A 167 -13.93 -19.34 -10.15
N ARG A 168 -14.96 -19.18 -10.99
CA ARG A 168 -15.09 -19.97 -12.24
C ARG A 168 -13.95 -19.71 -13.21
N VAL A 169 -13.55 -18.46 -13.36
CA VAL A 169 -12.47 -18.04 -14.28
C VAL A 169 -11.12 -18.63 -13.87
N ILE A 170 -10.83 -18.66 -12.56
CA ILE A 170 -9.51 -19.08 -12.05
C ILE A 170 -9.52 -20.46 -11.35
N GLY A 171 -10.59 -21.21 -11.46
CA GLY A 171 -10.69 -22.59 -10.98
C GLY A 171 -10.72 -22.74 -9.46
N VAL A 172 -11.18 -21.72 -8.70
CA VAL A 172 -11.30 -21.80 -7.24
C VAL A 172 -12.54 -22.61 -6.85
N PRO A 173 -12.40 -23.64 -5.98
CA PRO A 173 -13.54 -24.45 -5.55
C PRO A 173 -14.65 -23.62 -4.87
N LYS A 174 -15.90 -24.03 -5.02
CA LYS A 174 -17.05 -23.32 -4.41
C LYS A 174 -16.93 -23.18 -2.88
N SER A 175 -16.34 -24.16 -2.21
CA SER A 175 -16.14 -24.16 -0.75
C SER A 175 -15.05 -23.22 -0.25
N VAL A 176 -14.24 -22.66 -1.15
CA VAL A 176 -13.15 -21.73 -0.82
C VAL A 176 -13.60 -20.29 -1.04
N THR A 177 -13.32 -19.42 -0.09
CA THR A 177 -13.69 -18.00 -0.17
C THR A 177 -12.58 -17.21 -0.86
N VAL A 178 -12.93 -16.40 -1.87
CA VAL A 178 -12.03 -15.37 -2.38
C VAL A 178 -12.00 -14.22 -1.37
N LEU A 179 -10.80 -13.87 -0.88
CA LEU A 179 -10.63 -12.77 0.05
C LEU A 179 -10.18 -11.49 -0.67
N ALA A 180 -9.18 -11.59 -1.51
CA ALA A 180 -8.62 -10.44 -2.20
C ALA A 180 -8.20 -10.77 -3.63
N TYR A 181 -8.36 -9.81 -4.53
CA TYR A 181 -7.74 -9.80 -5.86
C TYR A 181 -6.80 -8.60 -5.94
N LEU A 182 -5.51 -8.87 -6.11
CA LEU A 182 -4.44 -7.89 -6.02
C LEU A 182 -3.72 -7.76 -7.36
N CYS A 183 -3.40 -6.52 -7.74
CA CYS A 183 -2.57 -6.19 -8.90
C CYS A 183 -1.16 -5.83 -8.40
N LEU A 184 -0.12 -6.50 -8.87
CA LEU A 184 1.26 -6.34 -8.43
C LEU A 184 2.18 -5.95 -9.58
N GLY A 185 3.05 -4.95 -9.36
CA GLY A 185 4.05 -4.54 -10.34
C GLY A 185 5.01 -3.51 -9.79
N TYR A 186 6.20 -3.41 -10.36
CA TYR A 186 7.04 -2.25 -10.13
C TYR A 186 6.31 -1.00 -10.61
N VAL A 187 6.55 0.11 -9.95
CA VAL A 187 5.90 1.39 -10.27
C VAL A 187 6.94 2.46 -10.58
N SER A 188 6.59 3.40 -11.45
CA SER A 188 7.45 4.55 -11.73
C SER A 188 7.54 5.51 -10.54
N LYS A 189 6.48 5.56 -9.72
CA LYS A 189 6.42 6.33 -8.47
C LYS A 189 5.32 5.80 -7.55
N PHE A 190 5.50 6.02 -6.25
CA PHE A 190 4.41 5.94 -5.27
C PHE A 190 3.88 7.35 -5.02
N GLU A 191 2.57 7.51 -5.03
CA GLU A 191 1.95 8.81 -4.75
C GLU A 191 2.17 9.20 -3.27
N ALA A 192 2.37 10.50 -3.02
CA ALA A 192 2.60 11.00 -1.67
C ALA A 192 1.36 10.82 -0.76
N GLN A 193 0.16 10.98 -1.34
CA GLN A 193 -1.12 10.85 -0.65
C GLN A 193 -1.94 9.68 -1.22
N PRO A 194 -2.88 9.12 -0.45
CA PRO A 194 -3.84 8.15 -0.98
C PRO A 194 -4.69 8.73 -2.12
N ASP A 195 -4.83 7.99 -3.23
CA ASP A 195 -5.59 8.44 -4.41
C ASP A 195 -7.01 8.92 -4.08
N LEU A 196 -7.71 8.22 -3.18
CA LEU A 196 -9.08 8.59 -2.79
C LEU A 196 -9.14 9.86 -1.96
N GLU A 197 -8.10 10.16 -1.20
CA GLU A 197 -7.98 11.39 -0.44
C GLU A 197 -7.69 12.56 -1.36
N THR A 198 -6.72 12.41 -2.26
CA THR A 198 -6.40 13.41 -3.30
C THR A 198 -7.60 13.71 -4.20
N ALA A 199 -8.39 12.70 -4.53
CA ALA A 199 -9.62 12.87 -5.33
C ALA A 199 -10.78 13.50 -4.55
N GLY A 200 -10.65 13.76 -3.26
CA GLY A 200 -11.74 14.30 -2.42
C GLY A 200 -12.84 13.30 -2.08
N TRP A 201 -12.60 11.98 -2.29
CA TRP A 201 -13.60 10.96 -1.98
C TRP A 201 -13.81 10.81 -0.47
N ARG A 202 -12.72 10.77 0.31
CA ARG A 202 -12.74 10.71 1.78
C ARG A 202 -11.35 11.01 2.34
N SER A 203 -11.27 11.76 3.43
CA SER A 203 -10.02 12.05 4.15
C SER A 203 -9.75 11.01 5.23
N ARG A 204 -8.48 10.87 5.62
CA ARG A 204 -8.06 10.05 6.75
C ARG A 204 -8.65 10.64 8.05
N ILE A 205 -9.21 9.77 8.86
CA ILE A 205 -9.68 10.15 10.20
C ILE A 205 -8.45 10.32 11.11
N PRO A 206 -8.32 11.44 11.85
CA PRO A 206 -7.26 11.61 12.84
C PRO A 206 -7.27 10.48 13.87
N VAL A 207 -6.10 9.91 14.16
CA VAL A 207 -6.00 8.73 15.03
C VAL A 207 -6.57 8.98 16.43
N GLY A 208 -6.40 10.18 16.99
CA GLY A 208 -6.93 10.55 18.30
C GLY A 208 -8.46 10.38 18.41
N ARG A 209 -9.18 10.50 17.28
CA ARG A 209 -10.64 10.24 17.26
C ARG A 209 -11.01 8.75 17.33
N LEU A 210 -10.05 7.86 17.20
CA LEU A 210 -10.26 6.41 17.16
C LEU A 210 -9.76 5.71 18.41
N ILE A 211 -9.15 6.45 19.35
CA ILE A 211 -8.60 5.89 20.59
C ILE A 211 -9.59 6.11 21.73
N HIS A 212 -9.94 5.03 22.39
CA HIS A 212 -10.78 5.00 23.59
C HIS A 212 -10.00 4.33 24.71
N GLU A 213 -10.07 4.86 25.91
CA GLU A 213 -9.39 4.33 27.09
C GLU A 213 -10.38 3.56 27.97
N GLU A 214 -10.03 2.32 28.33
CA GLU A 214 -10.81 1.40 29.16
C GLU A 214 -12.18 1.00 28.60
N SER A 215 -12.96 1.92 28.04
CA SER A 215 -14.31 1.65 27.55
C SER A 215 -14.63 2.39 26.27
N TRP A 216 -15.49 1.81 25.44
CA TRP A 216 -15.97 2.46 24.23
C TRP A 216 -16.72 3.77 24.58
N GLY A 217 -16.35 4.84 23.88
CA GLY A 217 -16.91 6.18 24.10
C GLY A 217 -16.04 7.06 24.99
N ASN A 218 -15.21 6.50 25.85
CA ASN A 218 -14.24 7.23 26.68
C ASN A 218 -13.01 7.58 25.85
N ARG A 219 -13.08 8.69 25.09
CA ARG A 219 -11.98 9.12 24.21
C ARG A 219 -10.87 9.78 25.01
N ILE A 220 -9.64 9.44 24.69
CA ILE A 220 -8.48 10.18 25.20
C ILE A 220 -8.60 11.61 24.69
N GLN A 221 -8.82 12.56 25.62
CA GLN A 221 -8.74 13.97 25.28
C GLN A 221 -7.26 14.29 25.01
N ASP A 222 -6.95 14.62 23.77
CA ASP A 222 -5.62 15.08 23.39
C ASP A 222 -5.36 16.41 24.11
N LYS A 223 -4.68 16.34 25.28
CA LYS A 223 -4.29 17.54 26.05
C LYS A 223 -3.22 18.39 25.34
N ARG A 224 -2.78 17.95 24.17
CA ARG A 224 -1.84 18.67 23.30
C ARG A 224 -2.52 18.77 21.93
N GLY A 225 -2.77 20.01 21.52
CA GLY A 225 -3.38 20.34 20.25
C GLY A 225 -2.79 19.50 19.12
N ASP A 226 -3.69 18.94 18.39
CA ASP A 226 -3.60 18.16 17.16
C ASP A 226 -2.22 18.16 16.49
N GLY A 227 -1.37 17.25 16.89
CA GLY A 227 -0.04 17.08 16.32
C GLY A 227 -0.06 15.95 15.29
N ASP A 228 -0.62 16.18 14.09
CA ASP A 228 -0.21 15.47 12.87
C ASP A 228 1.28 15.71 12.50
N ALA A 229 2.03 16.32 13.44
CA ALA A 229 3.42 16.71 13.30
C ALA A 229 4.41 15.54 13.18
N HIS A 230 4.04 14.31 13.55
CA HIS A 230 4.94 13.18 13.41
C HIS A 230 5.19 12.74 11.96
N HIS A 231 4.29 13.05 11.03
CA HIS A 231 4.52 12.75 9.62
C HIS A 231 5.43 13.78 8.92
N GLN A 232 5.52 15.01 9.42
CA GLN A 232 6.37 16.04 8.81
C GLN A 232 7.82 16.02 9.32
N GLY A 233 8.12 15.41 10.45
CA GLY A 233 9.45 15.34 11.04
C GLY A 233 10.42 14.43 10.32
N LEU A 234 9.95 13.34 9.72
CA LEU A 234 10.80 12.36 9.01
C LEU A 234 11.30 12.85 7.64
N HIS A 235 10.67 13.87 7.05
CA HIS A 235 11.10 14.41 5.75
C HIS A 235 12.00 15.64 5.83
N LYS A 236 12.18 16.29 6.99
CA LYS A 236 12.94 17.55 7.11
C LYS A 236 14.45 17.40 7.34
N ASN A 237 14.98 16.21 7.56
CA ASN A 237 16.41 16.02 7.88
C ASN A 237 17.31 15.56 6.70
N ARG A 238 16.84 15.69 5.45
CA ARG A 238 17.70 15.53 4.28
C ARG A 238 17.91 16.86 3.57
N GLY A 239 18.86 17.65 4.05
CA GLY A 239 19.27 18.87 3.34
C GLY A 239 19.98 19.93 4.18
N ARG A 240 21.00 19.58 4.94
CA ARG A 240 22.07 20.50 5.37
C ARG A 240 23.36 19.75 5.62
N GLY A 241 24.01 19.33 4.57
CA GLY A 241 25.45 19.07 4.59
C GLY A 241 26.16 20.42 4.64
N LYS A 242 26.70 20.80 5.80
CA LYS A 242 27.62 21.93 5.92
C LYS A 242 28.98 21.51 5.33
N ASN A 243 29.32 22.03 4.16
CA ASN A 243 30.71 22.14 3.78
C ASN A 243 31.32 23.35 4.52
N GLN A 244 32.08 23.07 5.56
CA GLN A 244 33.09 23.98 6.07
C GLN A 244 34.44 23.53 5.53
N THR A 245 34.91 24.23 4.53
CA THR A 245 36.38 24.34 4.28
C THR A 245 36.70 25.82 4.28
N GLY A 246 37.37 26.22 5.35
CA GLY A 246 37.92 27.55 5.49
C GLY A 246 39.08 27.73 4.53
N ARG A 247 39.16 28.91 3.94
CA ARG A 247 40.41 29.59 3.60
C ARG A 247 40.23 31.09 3.74
N ARG A 248 40.94 31.60 4.76
CA ARG A 248 41.32 33.03 4.88
C ARG A 248 42.20 33.39 3.69
N THR A 249 41.92 34.50 3.04
CA THR A 249 42.94 35.35 2.41
C THR A 249 42.49 36.80 2.50
N THR A 250 43.43 37.57 2.87
CA THR A 250 43.53 38.97 3.21
C THR A 250 43.15 39.94 2.11
N SER A 251 42.62 41.05 2.56
CA SER A 251 42.39 42.35 1.90
C SER A 251 43.63 42.90 1.16
N VAL A 252 43.42 43.46 -0.05
CA VAL A 252 44.17 44.66 -0.51
C VAL A 252 43.24 45.51 -1.39
N GLU A 253 43.02 46.74 -0.92
CA GLU A 253 42.49 47.87 -1.68
C GLU A 253 43.42 48.20 -2.89
N ARG A 254 42.79 48.59 -3.99
CA ARG A 254 43.28 49.78 -4.74
C ARG A 254 42.26 50.27 -5.77
N GLN A 255 42.10 51.58 -5.70
CA GLN A 255 41.34 52.49 -6.52
C GLN A 255 41.82 52.55 -7.97
N SER A 256 40.94 53.03 -8.77
CA SER A 256 41.03 54.13 -9.76
C SER A 256 40.76 53.76 -11.25
N ALA A 257 39.80 54.51 -11.72
CA ALA A 257 39.79 55.34 -12.93
C ALA A 257 39.70 54.70 -14.31
N GLY A 258 38.55 54.85 -14.95
CA GLY A 258 38.50 55.87 -15.97
C GLY A 258 38.43 55.41 -17.44
N ARG A 259 37.40 55.94 -18.15
CA ARG A 259 37.30 56.25 -19.61
C ARG A 259 36.76 55.16 -20.52
N SER A 260 35.54 55.36 -20.91
CA SER A 260 35.03 55.84 -22.20
C SER A 260 35.86 55.47 -23.45
N LEU A 261 35.26 54.81 -24.41
CA LEU A 261 35.10 55.28 -25.77
C LEU A 261 34.30 54.27 -26.63
N ARG A 262 33.40 54.86 -27.36
CA ARG A 262 32.58 54.45 -28.48
C ARG A 262 33.33 53.78 -29.63
N HIS A 263 32.68 53.02 -30.42
CA HIS A 263 32.35 53.10 -31.84
C HIS A 263 32.31 51.73 -32.52
N ASP A 264 31.17 51.50 -33.14
CA ASP A 264 30.87 51.11 -34.51
C ASP A 264 31.55 49.86 -35.11
N ARG A 265 30.81 48.89 -35.43
CA ARG A 265 30.13 48.53 -36.71
C ARG A 265 29.30 47.28 -36.55
#